data_bf3398a7b8e6142c379e99016056d6c0
#
_entry.id   bf3398a7b8e6142c379e99016056d6c0
#
_cell.length_a   1.000
_cell.length_b   1.000
_cell.length_c   1.000
_cell.angle_alpha   90.00
_cell.angle_beta   90.00
_cell.angle_gamma   90.00
#
_symmetry.space_group_name_H-M   'P 1'
#
loop_
_entity.id
_entity.type
_entity.pdbx_description
1 polymer ?
#
loop_
_entity_poly.entity_id
_entity_poly.type
_entity_poly.pdbx_seq_one_letter_code
_entity_poly.pdbx_strand_id
1 'polypeptide(L)'
;MAVSRRCVLVYALAPEGMPAREANDRLNEYVADSRRGLSVWHDHFIGAHGGAVVLDVRSEEECALLDDRGPLEGWDLSVHPLTFSLSAVGFAAQTSFTLESYRGVRLEELAAAETDDPRFWWRRRSA
;
A
#
# COMPACT_ATOMS: atom_id res chain seq x y z
N MET A 1 1.08 16.66 -20.92
CA MET A 1 2.40 16.22 -20.45
C MET A 1 2.33 14.75 -20.08
N ALA A 2 3.27 13.97 -20.55
CA ALA A 2 3.30 12.54 -20.23
C ALA A 2 3.47 12.33 -18.73
N VAL A 3 2.71 11.38 -18.18
CA VAL A 3 2.81 11.03 -16.77
C VAL A 3 3.98 10.07 -16.61
N SER A 4 4.91 10.41 -15.74
CA SER A 4 5.99 9.51 -15.37
C SER A 4 5.45 8.38 -14.49
N ARG A 5 5.93 7.16 -14.74
CA ARG A 5 5.64 6.02 -13.88
C ARG A 5 6.08 6.33 -12.45
N ARG A 6 5.23 6.03 -11.49
CA ARG A 6 5.51 6.37 -10.09
C ARG A 6 4.62 5.59 -9.14
N CYS A 7 5.17 5.22 -8.00
CA CYS A 7 4.34 4.76 -6.90
C CYS A 7 3.67 5.94 -6.22
N VAL A 8 2.42 5.72 -5.83
CA VAL A 8 1.57 6.71 -5.18
C VAL A 8 1.02 6.10 -3.90
N LEU A 9 1.14 6.81 -2.79
CA LEU A 9 0.52 6.41 -1.53
C LEU A 9 -0.87 7.03 -1.46
N VAL A 10 -1.89 6.19 -1.27
CA VAL A 10 -3.26 6.64 -1.01
C VAL A 10 -3.57 6.35 0.45
N TYR A 11 -3.91 7.39 1.18
CA TYR A 11 -4.32 7.34 2.58
C TYR A 11 -5.83 7.53 2.61
N ALA A 12 -6.57 6.57 3.17
CA ALA A 12 -8.03 6.53 3.06
C ALA A 12 -8.69 6.37 4.42
N LEU A 13 -9.58 7.29 4.77
CA LEU A 13 -10.38 7.20 5.99
C LEU A 13 -11.85 7.10 5.63
N ALA A 14 -12.52 6.11 6.23
CA ALA A 14 -13.94 5.89 6.04
C ALA A 14 -14.78 7.00 6.71
N PRO A 15 -16.00 7.23 6.23
CA PRO A 15 -16.92 8.15 6.90
C PRO A 15 -17.18 7.72 8.35
N GLU A 16 -17.39 8.69 9.22
CA GLU A 16 -17.75 8.42 10.61
C GLU A 16 -19.00 7.55 10.68
N GLY A 17 -18.97 6.55 11.54
CA GLY A 17 -20.10 5.64 11.72
C GLY A 17 -20.11 4.43 10.81
N MET A 18 -19.24 4.35 9.81
CA MET A 18 -19.18 3.15 8.96
C MET A 18 -18.60 2.00 9.77
N PRO A 19 -19.27 0.80 9.79
CA PRO A 19 -18.72 -0.36 10.50
C PRO A 19 -17.37 -0.80 9.93
N ALA A 20 -16.51 -1.31 10.80
CA ALA A 20 -15.16 -1.75 10.42
C ALA A 20 -15.20 -2.78 9.28
N ARG A 21 -16.13 -3.74 9.35
CA ARG A 21 -16.25 -4.78 8.33
C ARG A 21 -16.57 -4.18 6.94
N GLU A 22 -17.52 -3.25 6.91
CA GLU A 22 -17.88 -2.56 5.66
C GLU A 22 -16.70 -1.76 5.13
N ALA A 23 -16.01 -1.03 6.00
CA ALA A 23 -14.85 -0.24 5.61
C ALA A 23 -13.74 -1.13 5.03
N ASN A 24 -13.47 -2.26 5.67
CA ASN A 24 -12.46 -3.20 5.20
C ASN A 24 -12.83 -3.79 3.84
N ASP A 25 -14.08 -4.17 3.65
CA ASP A 25 -14.55 -4.74 2.38
C ASP A 25 -14.42 -3.72 1.24
N ARG A 26 -14.79 -2.46 1.49
CA ARG A 26 -14.69 -1.40 0.49
C ARG A 26 -13.25 -1.08 0.13
N LEU A 27 -12.36 -1.04 1.11
CA LEU A 27 -10.94 -0.80 0.84
C LEU A 27 -10.33 -1.95 0.05
N ASN A 28 -10.65 -3.19 0.39
CA ASN A 28 -10.20 -4.36 -0.36
C ASN A 28 -10.68 -4.33 -1.81
N GLU A 29 -11.92 -3.92 -2.04
CA GLU A 29 -12.47 -3.78 -3.39
C GLU A 29 -11.70 -2.70 -4.20
N TYR A 30 -11.41 -1.57 -3.56
CA TYR A 30 -10.61 -0.51 -4.18
C TYR A 30 -9.20 -1.02 -4.56
N VAL A 31 -8.55 -1.71 -3.63
CA VAL A 31 -7.19 -2.25 -3.82
C VAL A 31 -7.16 -3.31 -4.92
N ALA A 32 -8.21 -4.10 -5.05
CA ALA A 32 -8.29 -5.17 -6.04
C ALA A 32 -8.55 -4.66 -7.48
N ASP A 33 -8.96 -3.42 -7.63
CA ASP A 33 -9.24 -2.85 -8.94
C ASP A 33 -7.94 -2.40 -9.63
N SER A 34 -7.49 -3.23 -10.58
CA SER A 34 -6.21 -3.01 -11.27
C SER A 34 -6.21 -1.83 -12.25
N ARG A 35 -7.35 -1.20 -12.50
CA ARG A 35 -7.44 -0.08 -13.44
C ARG A 35 -6.70 1.17 -12.93
N ARG A 36 -6.53 1.32 -11.61
CA ARG A 36 -5.84 2.46 -10.99
C ARG A 36 -4.34 2.28 -10.89
N GLY A 37 -3.85 1.11 -11.25
CA GLY A 37 -2.45 0.74 -11.15
C GLY A 37 -2.29 -0.60 -10.45
N LEU A 38 -1.05 -1.01 -10.29
CA LEU A 38 -0.73 -2.25 -9.60
C LEU A 38 -0.63 -1.98 -8.10
N SER A 39 -1.44 -2.64 -7.29
CA SER A 39 -1.33 -2.54 -5.83
C SER A 39 -0.08 -3.26 -5.36
N VAL A 40 0.83 -2.53 -4.75
CA VAL A 40 2.12 -3.03 -4.29
C VAL A 40 2.08 -3.43 -2.82
N TRP A 41 1.34 -2.68 -2.04
CA TRP A 41 1.21 -2.86 -0.60
C TRP A 41 -0.08 -2.20 -0.13
N HIS A 42 -0.75 -2.82 0.83
CA HIS A 42 -1.84 -2.16 1.54
C HIS A 42 -1.97 -2.74 2.94
N ASP A 43 -2.59 -1.97 3.81
CA ASP A 43 -2.95 -2.42 5.15
C ASP A 43 -4.12 -1.59 5.66
N HIS A 44 -4.80 -2.14 6.66
CA HIS A 44 -5.93 -1.50 7.31
C HIS A 44 -5.50 -0.93 8.66
N PHE A 45 -6.07 0.22 9.03
CA PHE A 45 -5.72 0.86 10.29
C PHE A 45 -6.40 0.18 11.47
N ILE A 46 -5.72 0.17 12.60
CA ILE A 46 -6.30 -0.17 13.89
C ILE A 46 -6.81 1.12 14.52
N GLY A 47 -8.05 1.11 15.02
CA GLY A 47 -8.65 2.26 15.69
C GLY A 47 -9.48 3.13 14.76
N ALA A 48 -8.88 3.71 13.73
CA ALA A 48 -9.62 4.45 12.69
C ALA A 48 -10.00 3.47 11.58
N HIS A 49 -11.22 3.61 11.04
CA HIS A 49 -11.65 2.75 9.94
C HIS A 49 -11.08 3.29 8.62
N GLY A 50 -10.30 2.48 7.95
CA GLY A 50 -9.63 2.85 6.72
C GLY A 50 -8.31 2.15 6.60
N GLY A 51 -7.43 2.70 5.77
CA GLY A 51 -6.12 2.13 5.54
C GLY A 51 -5.28 2.92 4.56
N ALA A 52 -4.21 2.31 4.11
CA ALA A 52 -3.32 2.89 3.13
C ALA A 52 -3.00 1.86 2.07
N VAL A 53 -2.77 2.34 0.85
CA VAL A 53 -2.34 1.50 -0.26
C VAL A 53 -1.26 2.22 -1.06
N VAL A 54 -0.30 1.46 -1.55
CA VAL A 54 0.69 1.97 -2.49
C VAL A 54 0.39 1.37 -3.86
N LEU A 55 0.15 2.24 -4.83
CA LEU A 55 -0.16 1.87 -6.21
C LEU A 55 1.02 2.20 -7.11
N ASP A 56 1.47 1.24 -7.94
CA ASP A 56 2.41 1.49 -9.02
C ASP A 56 1.60 1.98 -10.23
N VAL A 57 1.58 3.29 -10.43
CA VAL A 57 0.85 3.95 -11.52
C VAL A 57 1.76 3.97 -12.75
N ARG A 58 1.36 3.25 -13.80
CA ARG A 58 2.23 2.95 -14.94
C ARG A 58 1.87 3.68 -16.22
N SER A 59 0.70 4.32 -16.27
CA SER A 59 0.20 4.97 -17.48
C SER A 59 -0.63 6.20 -17.16
N GLU A 60 -0.91 7.00 -18.18
CA GLU A 60 -1.80 8.16 -18.06
C GLU A 60 -3.23 7.74 -17.72
N GLU A 61 -3.69 6.63 -18.27
CA GLU A 61 -5.02 6.10 -18.00
C GLU A 61 -5.16 5.71 -16.52
N GLU A 62 -4.15 5.04 -15.97
CA GLU A 62 -4.13 4.69 -14.55
C GLU A 62 -4.10 5.94 -13.68
N CYS A 63 -3.29 6.93 -14.06
CA CYS A 63 -3.20 8.20 -13.33
C CYS A 63 -4.55 8.93 -13.30
N ALA A 64 -5.23 8.98 -14.44
CA ALA A 64 -6.54 9.64 -14.53
C ALA A 64 -7.58 8.99 -13.62
N LEU A 65 -7.50 7.67 -13.42
CA LEU A 65 -8.43 6.92 -12.58
C LEU A 65 -8.14 7.08 -11.08
N LEU A 66 -7.04 7.73 -10.69
CA LEU A 66 -6.80 8.02 -9.27
C LEU A 66 -7.89 8.93 -8.69
N ASP A 67 -8.53 9.76 -9.52
CA ASP A 67 -9.63 10.62 -9.09
C ASP A 67 -10.97 9.88 -8.99
N ASP A 68 -11.05 8.68 -9.55
CA ASP A 68 -12.24 7.84 -9.44
C ASP A 68 -12.17 7.03 -8.15
N ARG A 69 -12.96 7.44 -7.17
CA ARG A 69 -12.96 6.82 -5.85
C ARG A 69 -13.63 5.44 -5.81
N GLY A 70 -14.52 5.15 -6.77
CA GLY A 70 -15.22 3.87 -6.82
C GLY A 70 -15.85 3.48 -5.49
N PRO A 71 -15.46 2.33 -4.89
CA PRO A 71 -16.03 1.89 -3.62
C PRO A 71 -15.71 2.79 -2.43
N LEU A 72 -14.78 3.74 -2.59
CA LEU A 72 -14.41 4.71 -1.55
C LEU A 72 -15.10 6.06 -1.74
N GLU A 73 -16.21 6.11 -2.44
CA GLU A 73 -17.00 7.34 -2.57
C GLU A 73 -17.46 7.81 -1.20
N GLY A 74 -17.25 9.10 -0.91
CA GLY A 74 -17.58 9.67 0.38
C GLY A 74 -16.48 9.55 1.43
N TRP A 75 -15.41 8.84 1.12
CA TRP A 75 -14.27 8.72 2.03
C TRP A 75 -13.36 9.94 1.95
N ASP A 76 -12.58 10.15 3.00
CA ASP A 76 -11.50 11.14 3.01
C ASP A 76 -10.25 10.48 2.44
N LEU A 77 -9.84 10.92 1.24
CA LEU A 77 -8.69 10.38 0.53
C LEU A 77 -7.61 11.44 0.38
N SER A 78 -6.36 11.02 0.65
CA SER A 78 -5.17 11.81 0.34
C SER A 78 -4.28 11.01 -0.60
N VAL A 79 -3.85 11.61 -1.69
CA VAL A 79 -3.02 10.95 -2.72
C VAL A 79 -1.66 11.61 -2.75
N HIS A 80 -0.61 10.81 -2.54
CA HIS A 80 0.75 11.32 -2.40
C HIS A 80 1.72 10.58 -3.32
N PRO A 81 2.15 11.18 -4.42
CA PRO A 81 3.22 10.59 -5.24
C PRO A 81 4.51 10.47 -4.45
N LEU A 82 5.17 9.34 -4.56
CA LEU A 82 6.41 9.07 -3.84
C LEU A 82 7.62 9.54 -4.65
N THR A 83 8.64 10.04 -3.98
CA THR A 83 9.79 10.65 -4.66
C THR A 83 10.70 9.63 -5.35
N PHE A 84 11.07 8.57 -4.64
CA PHE A 84 12.07 7.62 -5.13
C PHE A 84 11.48 6.32 -5.66
N SER A 85 10.31 5.94 -5.21
CA SER A 85 9.68 4.68 -5.62
C SER A 85 8.94 4.87 -6.94
N LEU A 86 9.62 4.61 -8.04
CA LEU A 86 9.07 4.81 -9.39
C LEU A 86 8.28 3.59 -9.89
N SER A 87 8.39 2.47 -9.19
CA SER A 87 7.73 1.22 -9.58
C SER A 87 7.64 0.30 -8.36
N ALA A 88 6.98 -0.85 -8.53
CA ALA A 88 6.92 -1.89 -7.50
C ALA A 88 8.33 -2.32 -7.08
N VAL A 89 9.23 -2.50 -8.04
CA VAL A 89 10.63 -2.85 -7.78
C VAL A 89 11.33 -1.72 -7.03
N GLY A 90 11.10 -0.48 -7.44
CA GLY A 90 11.65 0.71 -6.77
C GLY A 90 11.16 0.84 -5.34
N PHE A 91 9.89 0.53 -5.09
CA PHE A 91 9.34 0.53 -3.74
C PHE A 91 10.06 -0.49 -2.84
N ALA A 92 10.24 -1.72 -3.33
CA ALA A 92 10.97 -2.75 -2.60
C ALA A 92 12.43 -2.35 -2.34
N ALA A 93 13.09 -1.78 -3.35
CA ALA A 93 14.46 -1.30 -3.23
C ALA A 93 14.59 -0.18 -2.18
N GLN A 94 13.59 0.71 -2.11
CA GLN A 94 13.59 1.79 -1.13
C GLN A 94 13.47 1.27 0.30
N THR A 95 12.72 0.19 0.51
CA THR A 95 12.63 -0.47 1.82
C THR A 95 14.01 -0.97 2.25
N SER A 96 14.70 -1.70 1.38
CA SER A 96 16.05 -2.20 1.65
C SER A 96 17.03 -1.06 1.88
N PHE A 97 16.96 0.00 1.06
CA PHE A 97 17.83 1.18 1.21
C PHE A 97 17.67 1.82 2.59
N THR A 98 16.42 1.98 3.04
CA THR A 98 16.14 2.60 4.34
C THR A 98 16.72 1.78 5.48
N LEU A 99 16.51 0.47 5.45
CA LEU A 99 17.01 -0.43 6.49
C LEU A 99 18.54 -0.44 6.55
N GLU A 100 19.18 -0.56 5.41
CA GLU A 100 20.65 -0.65 5.33
C GLU A 100 21.31 0.68 5.65
N SER A 101 20.79 1.80 5.11
CA SER A 101 21.41 3.11 5.24
C SER A 101 21.28 3.70 6.65
N TYR A 102 20.16 3.45 7.33
CA TYR A 102 19.89 4.08 8.63
C TYR A 102 20.04 3.15 9.80
N ARG A 103 19.97 1.83 9.60
CA ARG A 103 20.09 0.85 10.67
C ARG A 103 21.18 -0.17 10.47
N GLY A 104 21.79 -0.23 9.29
CA GLY A 104 22.79 -1.22 8.96
C GLY A 104 22.26 -2.66 8.97
N VAL A 105 20.96 -2.83 8.72
CA VAL A 105 20.27 -4.13 8.79
C VAL A 105 19.82 -4.51 7.39
N ARG A 106 20.05 -5.76 7.01
CA ARG A 106 19.56 -6.28 5.73
C ARG A 106 18.22 -6.95 5.92
N LEU A 107 17.34 -6.81 4.92
CA LEU A 107 16.00 -7.38 4.96
C LEU A 107 16.04 -8.90 5.17
N GLU A 108 16.99 -9.59 4.56
CA GLU A 108 17.16 -11.04 4.70
C GLU A 108 17.49 -11.43 6.15
N GLU A 109 18.25 -10.62 6.85
CA GLU A 109 18.61 -10.86 8.25
C GLU A 109 17.36 -10.70 9.14
N LEU A 110 16.54 -9.70 8.86
CA LEU A 110 15.27 -9.51 9.58
C LEU A 110 14.32 -10.67 9.32
N ALA A 111 14.21 -11.10 8.08
CA ALA A 111 13.33 -12.21 7.72
C ALA A 111 13.74 -13.50 8.44
N ALA A 112 15.04 -13.79 8.53
CA ALA A 112 15.54 -14.95 9.22
C ALA A 112 15.23 -14.90 10.73
N ALA A 113 15.38 -13.71 11.34
CA ALA A 113 15.07 -13.53 12.76
C ALA A 113 13.57 -13.68 13.03
N GLU A 114 12.72 -13.13 12.17
CA GLU A 114 11.26 -13.20 12.32
C GLU A 114 10.73 -14.62 12.16
N THR A 115 11.39 -15.47 11.40
CA THR A 115 10.98 -16.86 11.20
C THR A 115 10.90 -17.63 12.52
N ASP A 116 11.77 -17.32 13.47
CA ASP A 116 11.80 -17.99 14.78
C ASP A 116 10.94 -17.31 15.84
N ASP A 117 10.36 -16.14 15.54
CA ASP A 117 9.53 -15.39 16.47
C ASP A 117 8.11 -15.97 16.49
N PRO A 118 7.58 -16.38 17.67
CA PRO A 118 6.23 -16.94 17.78
C PRO A 118 5.12 -16.02 17.25
N ARG A 119 5.34 -14.72 17.20
CA ARG A 119 4.37 -13.75 16.67
C ARG A 119 4.14 -13.91 15.17
N PHE A 120 5.08 -14.56 14.47
CA PHE A 120 5.01 -14.76 13.03
C PHE A 120 4.67 -16.21 12.65
N TRP A 121 3.84 -16.87 13.48
CA TRP A 121 3.42 -18.26 13.27
C TRP A 121 2.79 -18.50 11.88
N TRP A 122 2.15 -17.52 11.31
CA TRP A 122 1.50 -17.59 10.01
C TRP A 122 2.51 -17.80 8.88
N ARG A 123 3.71 -17.31 9.01
CA ARG A 123 4.78 -17.52 8.01
C ARG A 123 5.19 -18.97 7.90
N ARG A 124 5.22 -19.67 9.03
CA ARG A 124 5.60 -21.09 9.06
C ARG A 124 4.58 -21.96 8.37
N ARG A 125 3.31 -21.54 8.36
CA ARG A 125 2.23 -22.26 7.68
C ARG A 125 2.28 -22.08 6.17
N SER A 126 2.80 -20.96 5.71
CA SER A 126 2.86 -20.61 4.29
C SER A 126 4.06 -21.20 3.58
N ALA A 127 5.03 -21.72 4.31
CA ALA A 127 6.27 -22.27 3.76
C ALA A 127 6.06 -23.64 3.11
#